data_527a28ba165c3d78824375efe533965b
#
_entry.id   527a28ba165c3d78824375efe533965b
#
_cell.length_a   1.000
_cell.length_b   1.000
_cell.length_c   1.000
_cell.angle_alpha   90.00
_cell.angle_beta   90.00
_cell.angle_gamma   90.00
#
_symmetry.space_group_name_H-M   'P 1'
#
loop_
_entity.id
_entity.type
_entity.pdbx_description
1 polymer ?
#
loop_
_entity_poly.entity_id
_entity_poly.type
_entity_poly.pdbx_seq_one_letter_code
_entity_poly.pdbx_strand_id
1 'polypeptide(L)'
;TAPIWFVFYLLKDVSEAQISLIVTIQYLSQMIWELPSGALADILGRKNIVIIAFILSIIAYLFMPFVSGFIPFLILSILSSIGDSFRSGSEEALIYDSYLQDDNEKGIDKLYLWSNNIYQLGLILGAVLGGYLYTINNALPFYLYTLSLVIGLIANFFYIEPKIDSVKFSVENYLLQIRDGIKEIFKSQQSRLISFFYIFVGGIAWTSTLYFNEVMMVELGFDDVQRGVYSGIMRLI
;
A
#
# COMPACT_ATOMS: atom_id res chain seq x y z
N THR A 1 -7.44 2.33 -8.71
CA THR A 1 -7.69 3.77 -8.43
C THR A 1 -6.55 4.68 -8.86
N ALA A 2 -5.34 4.14 -9.15
CA ALA A 2 -4.14 4.96 -9.35
C ALA A 2 -4.29 6.13 -10.36
N PRO A 3 -4.83 5.98 -11.58
CA PRO A 3 -4.82 7.08 -12.54
C PRO A 3 -5.93 8.12 -12.36
N ILE A 4 -6.79 7.97 -11.36
CA ILE A 4 -7.99 8.79 -11.22
C ILE A 4 -8.14 9.48 -9.85
N TRP A 5 -7.37 9.06 -8.84
CA TRP A 5 -7.52 9.56 -7.48
C TRP A 5 -7.28 11.07 -7.37
N PHE A 6 -6.30 11.59 -8.12
CA PHE A 6 -5.96 13.00 -8.11
C PHE A 6 -7.11 13.88 -8.61
N VAL A 7 -7.65 13.52 -9.79
CA VAL A 7 -8.81 14.24 -10.38
C VAL A 7 -10.06 14.08 -9.52
N PHE A 8 -10.25 12.90 -8.95
CA PHE A 8 -11.37 12.68 -8.04
C PHE A 8 -11.32 13.62 -6.83
N TYR A 9 -10.15 13.84 -6.24
CA TYR A 9 -10.00 14.78 -5.11
C TYR A 9 -10.27 16.22 -5.53
N LEU A 10 -9.80 16.63 -6.72
CA LEU A 10 -10.12 17.95 -7.28
C LEU A 10 -11.63 18.15 -7.47
N LEU A 11 -12.35 17.14 -7.98
CA LEU A 11 -13.81 17.16 -8.15
C LEU A 11 -14.57 17.21 -6.82
N LYS A 12 -13.90 16.91 -5.71
CA LYS A 12 -14.47 16.89 -4.35
C LYS A 12 -14.00 18.07 -3.50
N ASP A 13 -13.70 19.20 -4.13
CA ASP A 13 -13.32 20.46 -3.48
C ASP A 13 -12.03 20.38 -2.65
N VAL A 14 -11.08 19.54 -3.06
CA VAL A 14 -9.73 19.46 -2.47
C VAL A 14 -8.74 20.10 -3.42
N SER A 15 -8.06 21.16 -3.00
CA SER A 15 -7.04 21.82 -3.83
C SER A 15 -5.77 20.98 -3.99
N GLU A 16 -4.97 21.26 -5.02
CA GLU A 16 -3.71 20.54 -5.27
C GLU A 16 -2.74 20.59 -4.08
N ALA A 17 -2.64 21.74 -3.43
CA ALA A 17 -1.84 21.88 -2.21
C ALA A 17 -2.36 20.98 -1.07
N GLN A 18 -3.67 20.89 -0.91
CA GLN A 18 -4.30 20.01 0.07
C GLN A 18 -4.11 18.54 -0.29
N ILE A 19 -4.19 18.18 -1.57
CA ILE A 19 -3.91 16.82 -2.06
C ILE A 19 -2.47 16.43 -1.71
N SER A 20 -1.51 17.31 -2.00
CA SER A 20 -0.10 17.09 -1.66
C SER A 20 0.10 16.89 -0.15
N LEU A 21 -0.61 17.66 0.66
CA LEU A 21 -0.56 17.54 2.12
C LEU A 21 -1.19 16.21 2.61
N ILE A 22 -2.34 15.81 2.04
CA ILE A 22 -2.96 14.50 2.33
C ILE A 22 -1.99 13.37 2.04
N VAL A 23 -1.38 13.36 0.87
CA VAL A 23 -0.41 12.33 0.46
C VAL A 23 0.80 12.30 1.39
N THR A 24 1.33 13.47 1.75
CA THR A 24 2.45 13.57 2.69
C THR A 24 2.09 12.98 4.06
N ILE A 25 0.94 13.37 4.61
CA ILE A 25 0.49 12.87 5.93
C ILE A 25 0.17 11.37 5.84
N GLN A 26 -0.38 10.88 4.74
CA GLN A 26 -0.64 9.46 4.50
C GLN A 26 0.65 8.65 4.58
N TYR A 27 1.72 9.04 3.88
CA TYR A 27 3.00 8.34 3.94
C TYR A 27 3.69 8.47 5.30
N LEU A 28 3.62 9.62 5.95
CA LEU A 28 4.11 9.76 7.34
C LEU A 28 3.35 8.86 8.30
N SER A 29 2.03 8.78 8.17
CA SER A 29 1.20 7.87 8.95
C SER A 29 1.60 6.41 8.71
N GLN A 30 1.78 6.00 7.45
CA GLN A 30 2.23 4.66 7.09
C GLN A 30 3.57 4.34 7.76
N MET A 31 4.55 5.23 7.66
CA MET A 31 5.87 5.08 8.27
C MET A 31 5.79 4.94 9.80
N ILE A 32 4.92 5.73 10.45
CA ILE A 32 4.75 5.66 11.91
C ILE A 32 4.12 4.32 12.33
N TRP A 33 3.13 3.83 11.58
CA TRP A 33 2.40 2.61 11.90
C TRP A 33 3.11 1.33 11.44
N GLU A 34 4.07 1.41 10.50
CA GLU A 34 4.90 0.27 10.09
C GLU A 34 5.56 -0.41 11.29
N LEU A 35 6.00 0.37 12.22
CA LEU A 35 6.72 -0.10 13.38
C LEU A 35 5.79 -0.79 14.41
N PRO A 36 4.65 -0.21 14.83
CA PRO A 36 3.71 -0.88 15.72
C PRO A 36 3.02 -2.09 15.10
N SER A 37 2.90 -2.14 13.77
CA SER A 37 2.18 -3.23 13.08
C SER A 37 2.81 -4.60 13.32
N GLY A 38 4.14 -4.71 13.26
CA GLY A 38 4.85 -5.95 13.57
C GLY A 38 4.62 -6.40 15.01
N ALA A 39 4.69 -5.46 15.95
CA ALA A 39 4.42 -5.72 17.36
C ALA A 39 3.00 -6.22 17.63
N LEU A 40 2.02 -5.60 16.99
CA LEU A 40 0.63 -6.02 17.10
C LEU A 40 0.40 -7.39 16.46
N ALA A 41 1.09 -7.69 15.36
CA ALA A 41 1.04 -8.99 14.71
C ALA A 41 1.58 -10.12 15.61
N ASP A 42 2.64 -9.86 16.38
CA ASP A 42 3.19 -10.84 17.32
C ASP A 42 2.26 -11.09 18.54
N ILE A 43 1.45 -10.09 18.93
CA ILE A 43 0.52 -10.19 20.07
C ILE A 43 -0.83 -10.79 19.64
N LEU A 44 -1.41 -10.28 18.54
CA LEU A 44 -2.77 -10.60 18.11
C LEU A 44 -2.82 -11.78 17.12
N GLY A 45 -1.67 -12.17 16.58
CA GLY A 45 -1.55 -13.08 15.46
C GLY A 45 -1.56 -12.34 14.11
N ARG A 46 -0.73 -12.79 13.17
CA ARG A 46 -0.55 -12.16 11.86
C ARG A 46 -1.83 -12.17 11.03
N LYS A 47 -2.57 -13.28 11.04
CA LYS A 47 -3.88 -13.40 10.37
C LYS A 47 -4.87 -12.32 10.85
N ASN A 48 -4.96 -12.13 12.17
CA ASN A 48 -5.89 -11.15 12.73
C ASN A 48 -5.52 -9.71 12.35
N ILE A 49 -4.24 -9.40 12.32
CA ILE A 49 -3.76 -8.07 11.88
C ILE A 49 -4.07 -7.83 10.41
N VAL A 50 -3.92 -8.83 9.55
CA VAL A 50 -4.30 -8.73 8.12
C VAL A 50 -5.81 -8.56 7.97
N ILE A 51 -6.64 -9.23 8.78
CA ILE A 51 -8.10 -9.01 8.81
C ILE A 51 -8.43 -7.57 9.18
N ILE A 52 -7.81 -7.04 10.25
CA ILE A 52 -8.00 -5.64 10.67
C ILE A 52 -7.56 -4.69 9.56
N ALA A 53 -6.45 -4.93 8.90
CA ALA A 53 -5.95 -4.16 7.77
C ALA A 53 -6.96 -4.06 6.63
N PHE A 54 -7.55 -5.19 6.22
CA PHE A 54 -8.60 -5.21 5.20
C PHE A 54 -9.83 -4.41 5.63
N ILE A 55 -10.28 -4.55 6.89
CA ILE A 55 -11.44 -3.82 7.41
C ILE A 55 -11.19 -2.30 7.36
N LEU A 56 -10.03 -1.83 7.81
CA LEU A 56 -9.68 -0.42 7.79
C LEU A 56 -9.66 0.13 6.36
N SER A 57 -9.04 -0.61 5.43
CA SER A 57 -8.99 -0.22 4.03
C SER A 57 -10.37 -0.23 3.38
N ILE A 58 -11.21 -1.24 3.64
CA ILE A 58 -12.59 -1.31 3.15
C ILE A 58 -13.38 -0.09 3.62
N ILE A 59 -13.32 0.25 4.91
CA ILE A 59 -14.01 1.43 5.44
C ILE A 59 -13.53 2.69 4.73
N ALA A 60 -12.22 2.88 4.61
CA ALA A 60 -11.65 4.05 3.96
C ALA A 60 -12.14 4.21 2.51
N TYR A 61 -11.98 3.19 1.68
CA TYR A 61 -12.30 3.28 0.26
C TYR A 61 -13.80 3.24 -0.05
N LEU A 62 -14.60 2.57 0.79
CA LEU A 62 -16.06 2.56 0.68
C LEU A 62 -16.65 3.95 0.91
N PHE A 63 -16.11 4.69 1.88
CA PHE A 63 -16.64 6.02 2.24
C PHE A 63 -16.05 7.16 1.42
N MET A 64 -14.90 7.00 0.74
CA MET A 64 -14.30 8.04 -0.09
C MET A 64 -15.26 8.70 -1.09
N PRO A 65 -16.15 7.98 -1.81
CA PRO A 65 -17.07 8.62 -2.76
C PRO A 65 -18.11 9.55 -2.12
N PHE A 66 -18.40 9.37 -0.83
CA PHE A 66 -19.47 10.09 -0.13
C PHE A 66 -19.01 11.37 0.55
N VAL A 67 -17.70 11.60 0.64
CA VAL A 67 -17.14 12.77 1.33
C VAL A 67 -16.67 13.83 0.34
N SER A 68 -16.51 15.07 0.83
CA SER A 68 -15.93 16.20 0.11
C SER A 68 -15.09 17.06 1.06
N GLY A 69 -14.12 17.77 0.51
CA GLY A 69 -13.24 18.67 1.25
C GLY A 69 -12.07 17.97 1.94
N PHE A 70 -11.14 18.77 2.43
CA PHE A 70 -9.82 18.34 2.92
C PHE A 70 -9.87 17.38 4.11
N ILE A 71 -10.61 17.73 5.18
CA ILE A 71 -10.56 16.98 6.45
C ILE A 71 -11.10 15.55 6.33
N PRO A 72 -12.28 15.30 5.71
CA PRO A 72 -12.77 13.93 5.55
C PRO A 72 -11.81 13.06 4.71
N PHE A 73 -11.26 13.59 3.62
CA PHE A 73 -10.28 12.87 2.82
C PHE A 73 -9.00 12.58 3.59
N LEU A 74 -8.50 13.53 4.39
CA LEU A 74 -7.34 13.31 5.25
C LEU A 74 -7.57 12.17 6.24
N ILE A 75 -8.73 12.14 6.91
CA ILE A 75 -9.07 11.07 7.87
C ILE A 75 -9.12 9.71 7.17
N LEU A 76 -9.80 9.60 6.02
CA LEU A 76 -9.89 8.35 5.28
C LEU A 76 -8.53 7.91 4.72
N SER A 77 -7.68 8.83 4.30
CA SER A 77 -6.33 8.53 3.83
C SER A 77 -5.42 8.04 4.97
N ILE A 78 -5.53 8.61 6.17
CA ILE A 78 -4.84 8.10 7.36
C ILE A 78 -5.35 6.69 7.70
N LEU A 79 -6.67 6.48 7.65
CA LEU A 79 -7.25 5.17 7.94
C LEU A 79 -6.76 4.10 6.96
N SER A 80 -6.70 4.41 5.65
CA SER A 80 -6.17 3.49 4.64
C SER A 80 -4.68 3.21 4.85
N SER A 81 -3.88 4.23 5.22
CA SER A 81 -2.45 4.06 5.44
C SER A 81 -2.13 3.17 6.65
N ILE A 82 -2.95 3.23 7.70
CA ILE A 82 -2.86 2.29 8.83
C ILE A 82 -3.14 0.86 8.35
N GLY A 83 -4.18 0.67 7.54
CA GLY A 83 -4.49 -0.62 6.93
C GLY A 83 -3.33 -1.15 6.06
N ASP A 84 -2.74 -0.31 5.24
CA ASP A 84 -1.60 -0.69 4.37
C ASP A 84 -0.36 -1.07 5.20
N SER A 85 -0.05 -0.33 6.26
CA SER A 85 1.01 -0.67 7.22
C SER A 85 0.80 -2.02 7.90
N PHE A 86 -0.43 -2.28 8.37
CA PHE A 86 -0.75 -3.55 9.03
C PHE A 86 -0.66 -4.73 8.08
N ARG A 87 -0.98 -4.52 6.80
CA ARG A 87 -0.94 -5.56 5.78
C ARG A 87 0.47 -5.89 5.35
N SER A 88 1.31 -4.88 5.05
CA SER A 88 2.61 -5.05 4.40
C SER A 88 3.50 -6.07 5.11
N GLY A 89 3.85 -5.84 6.36
CA GLY A 89 4.72 -6.74 7.12
C GLY A 89 4.07 -8.05 7.52
N SER A 90 2.77 -8.01 7.88
CA SER A 90 2.07 -9.20 8.39
C SER A 90 1.72 -10.20 7.29
N GLU A 91 1.35 -9.73 6.08
CA GLU A 91 0.99 -10.61 4.96
C GLU A 91 2.21 -11.37 4.44
N GLU A 92 3.33 -10.70 4.21
CA GLU A 92 4.56 -11.34 3.76
C GLU A 92 5.08 -12.36 4.78
N ALA A 93 5.08 -11.99 6.06
CA ALA A 93 5.51 -12.87 7.12
C ALA A 93 4.58 -14.09 7.29
N LEU A 94 3.26 -13.90 7.17
CA LEU A 94 2.28 -15.00 7.23
C LEU A 94 2.52 -16.02 6.11
N ILE A 95 2.77 -15.55 4.90
CA ILE A 95 3.08 -16.39 3.74
C ILE A 95 4.40 -17.13 3.96
N TYR A 96 5.45 -16.43 4.35
CA TYR A 96 6.77 -17.01 4.58
C TYR A 96 6.74 -18.12 5.64
N ASP A 97 6.12 -17.86 6.79
CA ASP A 97 6.01 -18.81 7.88
C ASP A 97 5.18 -20.06 7.51
N SER A 98 4.16 -19.88 6.66
CA SER A 98 3.36 -21.02 6.16
C SER A 98 4.21 -21.98 5.31
N TYR A 99 5.12 -21.44 4.48
CA TYR A 99 6.02 -22.26 3.67
C TYR A 99 7.12 -22.92 4.49
N LEU A 100 7.64 -22.25 5.53
CA LEU A 100 8.59 -22.83 6.46
C LEU A 100 7.98 -24.01 7.23
N GLN A 101 6.73 -23.89 7.64
CA GLN A 101 6.03 -24.96 8.36
C GLN A 101 5.85 -26.21 7.50
N ASP A 102 5.72 -26.07 6.19
CA ASP A 102 5.55 -27.16 5.23
C ASP A 102 6.89 -27.72 4.68
N ASP A 103 8.05 -27.32 5.24
CA ASP A 103 9.41 -27.70 4.79
C ASP A 103 9.63 -27.44 3.28
N ASN A 104 8.94 -26.44 2.72
CA ASN A 104 8.94 -26.11 1.29
C ASN A 104 9.65 -24.79 0.96
N GLU A 105 10.84 -24.60 1.50
CA GLU A 105 11.62 -23.36 1.26
C GLU A 105 11.86 -23.06 -0.23
N LYS A 106 12.05 -24.09 -1.05
CA LYS A 106 12.24 -23.94 -2.51
C LYS A 106 10.99 -23.42 -3.24
N GLY A 107 9.82 -23.51 -2.64
CA GLY A 107 8.57 -23.00 -3.18
C GLY A 107 8.40 -21.49 -2.99
N ILE A 108 9.12 -20.88 -2.04
CA ILE A 108 9.00 -19.47 -1.66
C ILE A 108 9.35 -18.56 -2.84
N ASP A 109 10.49 -18.77 -3.51
CA ASP A 109 10.90 -17.95 -4.65
C ASP A 109 9.87 -17.98 -5.79
N LYS A 110 9.34 -19.18 -6.08
CA LYS A 110 8.31 -19.33 -7.11
C LYS A 110 7.02 -18.63 -6.72
N LEU A 111 6.63 -18.68 -5.44
CA LEU A 111 5.45 -17.97 -4.95
C LEU A 111 5.63 -16.45 -5.09
N TYR A 112 6.76 -15.89 -4.65
CA TYR A 112 7.02 -14.45 -4.77
C TYR A 112 6.98 -13.99 -6.24
N LEU A 113 7.55 -14.77 -7.16
CA LEU A 113 7.49 -14.47 -8.59
C LEU A 113 6.05 -14.45 -9.11
N TRP A 114 5.25 -15.46 -8.77
CA TRP A 114 3.84 -15.53 -9.18
C TRP A 114 3.00 -14.43 -8.53
N SER A 115 3.17 -14.17 -7.24
CA SER A 115 2.46 -13.11 -6.52
C SER A 115 2.75 -11.75 -7.13
N ASN A 116 4.02 -11.45 -7.41
CA ASN A 116 4.40 -10.19 -8.05
C ASN A 116 3.81 -10.06 -9.46
N ASN A 117 3.85 -11.11 -10.27
CA ASN A 117 3.26 -11.09 -11.62
C ASN A 117 1.74 -10.86 -11.58
N ILE A 118 1.02 -11.55 -10.67
CA ILE A 118 -0.43 -11.37 -10.48
C ILE A 118 -0.72 -9.95 -9.99
N TYR A 119 0.08 -9.45 -9.06
CA TYR A 119 -0.05 -8.08 -8.57
C TYR A 119 0.13 -7.05 -9.68
N GLN A 120 1.17 -7.18 -10.53
CA GLN A 120 1.39 -6.28 -11.67
C GLN A 120 0.26 -6.35 -12.68
N LEU A 121 -0.22 -7.55 -13.03
CA LEU A 121 -1.40 -7.72 -13.88
C LEU A 121 -2.65 -7.04 -13.28
N GLY A 122 -2.87 -7.20 -11.98
CA GLY A 122 -3.96 -6.53 -11.27
C GLY A 122 -3.85 -5.01 -11.33
N LEU A 123 -2.64 -4.45 -11.21
CA LEU A 123 -2.41 -3.02 -11.33
C LEU A 123 -2.68 -2.49 -12.75
N ILE A 124 -2.26 -3.23 -13.79
CA ILE A 124 -2.50 -2.87 -15.20
C ILE A 124 -4.00 -2.89 -15.50
N LEU A 125 -4.67 -4.01 -15.18
CA LEU A 125 -6.11 -4.15 -15.38
C LEU A 125 -6.90 -3.11 -14.57
N GLY A 126 -6.50 -2.89 -13.33
CA GLY A 126 -7.11 -1.88 -12.45
C GLY A 126 -6.93 -0.45 -12.96
N ALA A 127 -5.81 -0.13 -13.59
CA ALA A 127 -5.59 1.18 -14.20
C ALA A 127 -6.50 1.40 -15.41
N VAL A 128 -6.53 0.44 -16.34
CA VAL A 128 -7.36 0.52 -17.56
C VAL A 128 -8.85 0.52 -17.23
N LEU A 129 -9.30 -0.44 -16.43
CA LEU A 129 -10.69 -0.53 -16.00
C LEU A 129 -11.10 0.67 -15.15
N GLY A 130 -10.22 1.15 -14.30
CA GLY A 130 -10.45 2.32 -13.44
C GLY A 130 -10.72 3.56 -14.27
N GLY A 131 -9.88 3.85 -15.28
CA GLY A 131 -10.09 4.96 -16.21
C GLY A 131 -11.42 4.87 -16.95
N TYR A 132 -11.75 3.69 -17.48
CA TYR A 132 -13.03 3.48 -18.18
C TYR A 132 -14.25 3.60 -17.26
N LEU A 133 -14.23 2.96 -16.10
CA LEU A 133 -15.34 3.00 -15.14
C LEU A 133 -15.58 4.42 -14.60
N TYR A 134 -14.50 5.20 -14.48
CA TYR A 134 -14.59 6.58 -14.02
C TYR A 134 -15.42 7.46 -14.97
N THR A 135 -15.38 7.22 -16.29
CA THR A 135 -16.21 7.94 -17.26
C THR A 135 -17.70 7.64 -17.12
N ILE A 136 -18.05 6.46 -16.59
CA ILE A 136 -19.45 6.08 -16.34
C ILE A 136 -19.94 6.71 -15.04
N ASN A 137 -19.16 6.56 -13.96
CA ASN A 137 -19.41 7.17 -12.66
C ASN A 137 -18.11 7.21 -11.85
N ASN A 138 -17.76 8.38 -11.32
CA ASN A 138 -16.52 8.64 -10.59
C ASN A 138 -16.37 7.79 -9.31
N ALA A 139 -17.47 7.23 -8.77
CA ALA A 139 -17.43 6.35 -7.60
C ALA A 139 -17.14 4.87 -7.95
N LEU A 140 -17.41 4.43 -9.20
CA LEU A 140 -17.28 3.03 -9.58
C LEU A 140 -15.88 2.42 -9.36
N PRO A 141 -14.77 3.10 -9.67
CA PRO A 141 -13.45 2.55 -9.40
C PRO A 141 -13.19 2.30 -7.91
N PHE A 142 -13.73 3.14 -7.04
CA PHE A 142 -13.60 2.96 -5.58
C PHE A 142 -14.42 1.75 -5.10
N TYR A 143 -15.61 1.54 -5.64
CA TYR A 143 -16.43 0.36 -5.33
C TYR A 143 -15.80 -0.93 -5.87
N LEU A 144 -15.21 -0.91 -7.07
CA LEU A 144 -14.49 -2.06 -7.60
C LEU A 144 -13.29 -2.42 -6.73
N TYR A 145 -12.53 -1.40 -6.30
CA TYR A 145 -11.40 -1.60 -5.38
C TYR A 145 -11.87 -2.12 -4.01
N THR A 146 -12.93 -1.54 -3.45
CA THR A 146 -13.53 -2.03 -2.20
C THR A 146 -13.99 -3.49 -2.33
N LEU A 147 -14.60 -3.85 -3.45
CA LEU A 147 -15.00 -5.24 -3.72
C LEU A 147 -13.79 -6.18 -3.74
N SER A 148 -12.68 -5.78 -4.36
CA SER A 148 -11.45 -6.58 -4.35
C SER A 148 -10.89 -6.76 -2.94
N LEU A 149 -10.96 -5.74 -2.09
CA LEU A 149 -10.56 -5.84 -0.68
C LEU A 149 -11.48 -6.78 0.11
N VAL A 150 -12.79 -6.76 -0.15
CA VAL A 150 -13.75 -7.69 0.48
C VAL A 150 -13.44 -9.14 0.07
N ILE A 151 -13.14 -9.39 -1.20
CA ILE A 151 -12.71 -10.71 -1.67
C ILE A 151 -11.43 -11.15 -0.96
N GLY A 152 -10.44 -10.25 -0.83
CA GLY A 152 -9.21 -10.50 -0.08
C GLY A 152 -9.47 -10.80 1.40
N LEU A 153 -10.37 -10.05 2.04
CA LEU A 153 -10.80 -10.32 3.42
C LEU A 153 -11.42 -11.70 3.57
N ILE A 154 -12.33 -12.07 2.67
CA ILE A 154 -12.97 -13.41 2.68
C ILE A 154 -11.91 -14.49 2.50
N ALA A 155 -10.99 -14.35 1.55
CA ALA A 155 -9.89 -15.29 1.34
C ALA A 155 -9.03 -15.44 2.60
N ASN A 156 -8.78 -14.34 3.32
CA ASN A 156 -7.98 -14.34 4.54
C ASN A 156 -8.64 -15.15 5.68
N PHE A 157 -9.97 -15.25 5.75
CA PHE A 157 -10.64 -16.09 6.74
C PHE A 157 -10.29 -17.58 6.58
N PHE A 158 -9.97 -18.05 5.37
CA PHE A 158 -9.56 -19.43 5.12
C PHE A 158 -8.08 -19.68 5.39
N TYR A 159 -7.29 -18.65 5.65
CA TYR A 159 -5.90 -18.79 6.03
C TYR A 159 -5.77 -19.47 7.39
N ILE A 160 -4.77 -20.34 7.55
CA ILE A 160 -4.43 -20.98 8.83
C ILE A 160 -3.21 -20.27 9.40
N GLU A 161 -3.32 -19.77 10.63
CA GLU A 161 -2.18 -19.15 11.33
C GLU A 161 -1.08 -20.20 11.55
N PRO A 162 0.14 -20.01 11.00
CA PRO A 162 1.23 -20.96 11.23
C PRO A 162 1.66 -20.95 12.69
N LYS A 163 1.92 -22.14 13.25
CA LYS A 163 2.39 -22.31 14.62
C LYS A 163 3.91 -22.15 14.67
N ILE A 164 4.39 -20.95 14.51
CA ILE A 164 5.80 -20.65 14.70
C ILE A 164 5.95 -19.93 16.05
N ASP A 165 6.90 -20.40 16.87
CA ASP A 165 7.26 -19.73 18.12
C ASP A 165 7.80 -18.32 17.81
N SER A 166 6.91 -17.35 17.79
CA SER A 166 7.31 -15.95 17.69
C SER A 166 7.94 -15.53 19.01
N VAL A 167 9.09 -14.89 18.94
CA VAL A 167 9.70 -14.21 20.10
C VAL A 167 8.67 -13.22 20.64
N LYS A 168 8.25 -13.38 21.89
CA LYS A 168 7.26 -12.50 22.50
C LYS A 168 7.70 -11.04 22.34
N PHE A 169 6.83 -10.24 21.75
CA PHE A 169 7.06 -8.82 21.57
C PHE A 169 7.41 -8.17 22.91
N SER A 170 8.50 -7.41 22.91
CA SER A 170 8.88 -6.51 23.99
C SER A 170 9.19 -5.15 23.39
N VAL A 171 8.61 -4.09 23.95
CA VAL A 171 8.88 -2.70 23.54
C VAL A 171 10.39 -2.41 23.59
N GLU A 172 11.10 -2.98 24.56
CA GLU A 172 12.55 -2.84 24.69
C GLU A 172 13.30 -3.49 23.51
N ASN A 173 12.97 -4.74 23.17
CA ASN A 173 13.57 -5.44 22.01
C ASN A 173 13.29 -4.70 20.71
N TYR A 174 12.11 -4.16 20.57
CA TYR A 174 11.69 -3.39 19.43
C TYR A 174 12.50 -2.08 19.27
N LEU A 175 12.64 -1.28 20.31
CA LEU A 175 13.46 -0.07 20.31
C LEU A 175 14.95 -0.39 20.05
N LEU A 176 15.43 -1.54 20.56
CA LEU A 176 16.76 -2.03 20.27
C LEU A 176 16.92 -2.37 18.77
N GLN A 177 15.97 -3.04 18.14
CA GLN A 177 16.01 -3.35 16.70
C GLN A 177 16.05 -2.09 15.84
N ILE A 178 15.22 -1.08 16.16
CA ILE A 178 15.26 0.22 15.45
C ILE A 178 16.65 0.86 15.59
N ARG A 179 17.14 0.95 16.82
CA ARG A 179 18.45 1.53 17.08
C ARG A 179 19.57 0.81 16.33
N ASP A 180 19.50 -0.52 16.31
CA ASP A 180 20.54 -1.32 15.66
C ASP A 180 20.40 -1.28 14.13
N GLY A 181 19.19 -1.20 13.58
CA GLY A 181 18.96 -0.91 12.17
C GLY A 181 19.52 0.45 11.74
N ILE A 182 19.29 1.51 12.53
CA ILE A 182 19.87 2.83 12.27
C ILE A 182 21.40 2.77 12.32
N LYS A 183 21.97 2.08 13.34
CA LYS A 183 23.44 1.93 13.43
C LYS A 183 24.02 1.19 12.22
N GLU A 184 23.31 0.18 11.69
CA GLU A 184 23.77 -0.57 10.53
C GLU A 184 23.88 0.34 9.28
N ILE A 185 22.95 1.29 9.08
CA ILE A 185 23.03 2.31 8.03
C ILE A 185 24.34 3.11 8.14
N PHE A 186 24.72 3.47 9.36
CA PHE A 186 25.91 4.31 9.61
C PHE A 186 27.20 3.54 9.89
N LYS A 187 27.18 2.20 9.86
CA LYS A 187 28.30 1.33 10.21
C LYS A 187 29.52 1.49 9.29
N SER A 188 29.28 1.67 8.00
CA SER A 188 30.35 1.86 7.01
C SER A 188 30.02 2.98 6.04
N GLN A 189 31.03 3.51 5.35
CA GLN A 189 30.82 4.49 4.27
C GLN A 189 29.98 3.89 3.14
N GLN A 190 30.22 2.62 2.81
CA GLN A 190 29.49 1.92 1.76
C GLN A 190 28.00 1.75 2.14
N SER A 191 27.69 1.31 3.36
CA SER A 191 26.31 1.19 3.84
C SER A 191 25.56 2.53 3.76
N ARG A 192 26.19 3.61 4.20
CA ARG A 192 25.62 4.96 4.11
C ARG A 192 25.33 5.37 2.66
N LEU A 193 26.30 5.22 1.77
CA LEU A 193 26.13 5.60 0.35
C LEU A 193 25.00 4.80 -0.30
N ILE A 194 24.95 3.49 -0.08
CA ILE A 194 23.88 2.63 -0.61
C ILE A 194 22.52 3.06 -0.03
N SER A 195 22.41 3.26 1.28
CA SER A 195 21.15 3.67 1.92
C SER A 195 20.69 5.03 1.41
N PHE A 196 21.56 6.02 1.33
CA PHE A 196 21.23 7.33 0.79
C PHE A 196 20.85 7.27 -0.70
N PHE A 197 21.54 6.45 -1.49
CA PHE A 197 21.18 6.24 -2.89
C PHE A 197 19.75 5.69 -3.00
N TYR A 198 19.41 4.64 -2.26
CA TYR A 198 18.05 4.09 -2.27
C TYR A 198 17.00 5.08 -1.78
N ILE A 199 17.26 5.84 -0.74
CA ILE A 199 16.33 6.84 -0.22
C ILE A 199 16.09 7.95 -1.25
N PHE A 200 17.15 8.53 -1.83
CA PHE A 200 17.00 9.64 -2.76
C PHE A 200 16.50 9.19 -4.13
N VAL A 201 17.14 8.22 -4.74
CA VAL A 201 16.76 7.76 -6.10
C VAL A 201 15.42 7.03 -6.06
N GLY A 202 15.22 6.13 -5.08
CA GLY A 202 13.96 5.44 -4.88
C GLY A 202 12.83 6.41 -4.55
N GLY A 203 13.05 7.38 -3.65
CA GLY A 203 12.07 8.40 -3.31
C GLY A 203 11.66 9.26 -4.49
N ILE A 204 12.62 9.73 -5.30
CA ILE A 204 12.36 10.50 -6.52
C ILE A 204 11.58 9.65 -7.54
N ALA A 205 12.01 8.42 -7.80
CA ALA A 205 11.35 7.52 -8.73
C ALA A 205 9.91 7.22 -8.29
N TRP A 206 9.70 6.93 -7.01
CA TRP A 206 8.38 6.67 -6.43
C TRP A 206 7.45 7.88 -6.54
N THR A 207 7.92 9.07 -6.14
CA THR A 207 7.17 10.32 -6.23
C THR A 207 6.83 10.66 -7.68
N SER A 208 7.77 10.46 -8.60
CA SER A 208 7.54 10.69 -10.03
C SER A 208 6.45 9.77 -10.57
N THR A 209 6.48 8.50 -10.22
CA THR A 209 5.53 7.50 -10.71
C THR A 209 4.13 7.69 -10.15
N LEU A 210 4.01 8.05 -8.88
CA LEU A 210 2.70 8.13 -8.22
C LEU A 210 2.03 9.50 -8.30
N TYR A 211 2.80 10.57 -8.34
CA TYR A 211 2.25 11.92 -8.26
C TYR A 211 2.50 12.73 -9.54
N PHE A 212 3.75 12.91 -9.94
CA PHE A 212 4.05 13.78 -11.09
C PHE A 212 3.45 13.26 -12.40
N ASN A 213 3.42 11.96 -12.62
CA ASN A 213 2.79 11.40 -13.81
C ASN A 213 1.29 11.72 -13.87
N GLU A 214 0.58 11.66 -12.74
CA GLU A 214 -0.85 11.98 -12.69
C GLU A 214 -1.09 13.47 -12.96
N VAL A 215 -0.34 14.35 -12.31
CA VAL A 215 -0.43 15.80 -12.53
C VAL A 215 -0.10 16.14 -13.99
N MET A 216 0.99 15.58 -14.52
CA MET A 216 1.40 15.82 -15.91
C MET A 216 0.34 15.38 -16.93
N MET A 217 -0.31 14.23 -16.73
CA MET A 217 -1.37 13.75 -17.62
C MET A 217 -2.58 14.69 -17.59
N VAL A 218 -2.92 15.26 -16.44
CA VAL A 218 -3.99 16.25 -16.29
C VAL A 218 -3.63 17.53 -17.02
N GLU A 219 -2.42 18.07 -16.82
CA GLU A 219 -1.92 19.30 -17.47
C GLU A 219 -1.83 19.13 -19.02
N LEU A 220 -1.49 17.94 -19.50
CA LEU A 220 -1.45 17.61 -20.93
C LEU A 220 -2.85 17.38 -21.53
N GLY A 221 -3.91 17.45 -20.72
CA GLY A 221 -5.29 17.30 -21.18
C GLY A 221 -5.71 15.86 -21.50
N PHE A 222 -5.06 14.84 -20.95
CA PHE A 222 -5.46 13.45 -21.11
C PHE A 222 -6.83 13.22 -20.47
N ASP A 223 -7.72 12.58 -21.21
CA ASP A 223 -9.00 12.13 -20.66
C ASP A 223 -8.84 10.94 -19.71
N ASP A 224 -9.91 10.55 -19.03
CA ASP A 224 -9.90 9.51 -18.00
C ASP A 224 -9.46 8.14 -18.52
N VAL A 225 -9.87 7.80 -19.75
CA VAL A 225 -9.50 6.55 -20.43
C VAL A 225 -8.01 6.57 -20.80
N GLN A 226 -7.56 7.68 -21.40
CA GLN A 226 -6.17 7.85 -21.79
C GLN A 226 -5.23 7.76 -20.58
N ARG A 227 -5.59 8.37 -19.44
CA ARG A 227 -4.83 8.23 -18.19
C ARG A 227 -4.76 6.79 -17.71
N GLY A 228 -5.89 6.06 -17.75
CA GLY A 228 -5.95 4.65 -17.39
C GLY A 228 -5.04 3.78 -18.27
N VAL A 229 -5.12 3.96 -19.58
CA VAL A 229 -4.30 3.21 -20.54
C VAL A 229 -2.83 3.54 -20.41
N TYR A 230 -2.46 4.84 -20.31
CA TYR A 230 -1.09 5.28 -20.12
C TYR A 230 -0.48 4.68 -18.83
N SER A 231 -1.20 4.79 -17.73
CA SER A 231 -0.75 4.22 -16.45
C SER A 231 -0.61 2.70 -16.50
N GLY A 232 -1.45 2.02 -17.27
CA GLY A 232 -1.32 0.58 -17.52
C GLY A 232 -0.07 0.22 -18.32
N ILE A 233 0.22 0.97 -19.41
CA ILE A 233 1.40 0.76 -20.27
C ILE A 233 2.70 1.02 -19.48
N MET A 234 2.74 2.10 -18.71
CA MET A 234 3.93 2.45 -17.89
C MET A 234 4.31 1.40 -16.84
N ARG A 235 3.41 0.47 -16.53
CA ARG A 235 3.67 -0.66 -15.62
C ARG A 235 4.20 -1.92 -16.33
N LEU A 236 4.26 -1.90 -17.66
CA LEU A 236 4.84 -2.99 -18.47
C LEU A 236 6.35 -2.80 -18.69
N ILE A 237 6.85 -1.60 -18.44
CA ILE A 237 8.25 -1.18 -18.58
C ILE A 237 8.94 -1.25 -17.22
#